data_6729575a734eef783ed5ee9b0e600f57
#
_entry.id   6729575a734eef783ed5ee9b0e600f57
#
_cell.length_a   1.000
_cell.length_b   1.000
_cell.length_c   1.000
_cell.angle_alpha   90.00
_cell.angle_beta   90.00
_cell.angle_gamma   90.00
#
_symmetry.space_group_name_H-M   'P 1'
#
loop_
_entity.id
_entity.type
_entity.pdbx_description
1 polymer ?
#
loop_
_entity_poly.entity_id
_entity_poly.type
_entity_poly.pdbx_seq_one_letter_code
_entity_poly.pdbx_strand_id
1 'polypeptide(L)'
;MATFKDFRNNVKPNWCPGCGDFSVQAAIQKAAANVGLEPEEVAIITGIGCSGRLSGYINSYGVHAIHGRALPLAQGVKMANKDLTVIASGGDGDGYAIGMGHTIHALRRNMNMTYIVMDNQIYGLTKGQTSPSSAVGFVTKSTPKGNIEKNVAPLELALSSGATFVAQGFSSDIKALTKLSLIHISEPTRPY
;
A
#
# COMPACT_ATOMS: atom_id res chain seq x y z
N MET A 1 -16.25 -9.33 -18.19
CA MET A 1 -15.70 -9.39 -16.81
C MET A 1 -14.28 -9.89 -16.89
N ALA A 2 -13.35 -9.04 -16.47
CA ALA A 2 -11.94 -9.40 -16.42
C ALA A 2 -11.68 -10.55 -15.45
N THR A 3 -10.66 -11.32 -15.77
CA THR A 3 -10.15 -12.39 -14.92
C THR A 3 -8.85 -11.94 -14.23
N PHE A 4 -8.39 -12.69 -13.25
CA PHE A 4 -7.07 -12.47 -12.63
C PHE A 4 -5.93 -12.34 -13.66
N LYS A 5 -6.04 -13.02 -14.82
CA LYS A 5 -5.00 -12.99 -15.86
C LYS A 5 -4.96 -11.65 -16.59
N ASP A 6 -6.09 -10.96 -16.70
CA ASP A 6 -6.19 -9.68 -17.41
C ASP A 6 -5.51 -8.55 -16.63
N PHE A 7 -5.38 -8.70 -15.30
CA PHE A 7 -4.60 -7.81 -14.45
C PHE A 7 -3.09 -8.10 -14.44
N ARG A 8 -2.60 -9.08 -15.21
CA ARG A 8 -1.17 -9.33 -15.38
C ARG A 8 -0.62 -8.55 -16.56
N ASN A 9 0.61 -8.08 -16.41
CA ASN A 9 1.39 -7.55 -17.53
C ASN A 9 2.65 -8.43 -17.75
N ASN A 10 3.43 -8.07 -18.76
CA ASN A 10 4.63 -8.81 -19.14
C ASN A 10 5.88 -8.37 -18.35
N VAL A 11 5.74 -7.46 -17.38
CA VAL A 11 6.85 -6.97 -16.58
C VAL A 11 7.12 -7.95 -15.43
N LYS A 12 8.29 -8.55 -15.43
CA LYS A 12 8.69 -9.47 -14.35
C LYS A 12 9.06 -8.67 -13.10
N PRO A 13 8.40 -8.90 -11.96
CA PRO A 13 8.79 -8.27 -10.70
C PRO A 13 10.22 -8.62 -10.30
N ASN A 14 10.95 -7.63 -9.81
CA ASN A 14 12.34 -7.78 -9.38
C ASN A 14 12.50 -7.82 -7.84
N TRP A 15 11.44 -8.17 -7.15
CA TRP A 15 11.48 -8.41 -5.71
C TRP A 15 12.30 -9.65 -5.36
N CYS A 16 12.78 -9.72 -4.13
CA CYS A 16 13.55 -10.87 -3.63
C CYS A 16 12.70 -12.15 -3.66
N PRO A 17 13.30 -13.32 -3.91
CA PRO A 17 12.59 -14.59 -3.80
C PRO A 17 11.93 -14.75 -2.43
N GLY A 18 10.62 -15.08 -2.41
CA GLY A 18 9.83 -15.22 -1.20
C GLY A 18 9.34 -13.91 -0.57
N CYS A 19 9.53 -12.76 -1.23
CA CYS A 19 9.03 -11.48 -0.76
C CYS A 19 7.49 -11.47 -0.68
N GLY A 20 6.94 -10.92 0.41
CA GLY A 20 5.50 -10.78 0.61
C GLY A 20 4.81 -9.90 -0.43
N ASP A 21 5.53 -9.01 -1.11
CA ASP A 21 5.00 -8.12 -2.15
C ASP A 21 4.36 -8.91 -3.31
N PHE A 22 4.88 -10.11 -3.65
CA PHE A 22 4.24 -11.00 -4.63
C PHE A 22 2.85 -11.43 -4.21
N SER A 23 2.67 -11.72 -2.92
CA SER A 23 1.37 -12.14 -2.38
C SER A 23 0.37 -10.99 -2.37
N VAL A 24 0.83 -9.77 -2.02
CA VAL A 24 0.00 -8.56 -2.05
C VAL A 24 -0.41 -8.23 -3.47
N GLN A 25 0.51 -8.29 -4.44
CA GLN A 25 0.19 -8.14 -5.86
C GLN A 25 -0.90 -9.12 -6.30
N ALA A 26 -0.72 -10.40 -5.99
CA ALA A 26 -1.69 -11.44 -6.37
C ALA A 26 -3.04 -11.24 -5.68
N ALA A 27 -3.06 -10.77 -4.44
CA ALA A 27 -4.29 -10.48 -3.70
C ALA A 27 -5.08 -9.32 -4.33
N ILE A 28 -4.41 -8.23 -4.69
CA ILE A 28 -5.02 -7.07 -5.37
C ILE A 28 -5.61 -7.49 -6.73
N GLN A 29 -4.85 -8.20 -7.55
CA GLN A 29 -5.30 -8.68 -8.86
C GLN A 29 -6.53 -9.58 -8.75
N LYS A 30 -6.54 -10.50 -7.77
CA LYS A 30 -7.69 -11.37 -7.51
C LYS A 30 -8.89 -10.60 -6.98
N ALA A 31 -8.68 -9.65 -6.08
CA ALA A 31 -9.75 -8.84 -5.52
C ALA A 31 -10.43 -8.01 -6.62
N ALA A 32 -9.65 -7.32 -7.46
CA ALA A 32 -10.18 -6.52 -8.57
C ALA A 32 -11.00 -7.39 -9.54
N ALA A 33 -10.49 -8.56 -9.94
CA ALA A 33 -11.22 -9.50 -10.78
C ALA A 33 -12.51 -10.02 -10.13
N ASN A 34 -12.46 -10.33 -8.82
CA ASN A 34 -13.61 -10.89 -8.11
C ASN A 34 -14.77 -9.89 -7.93
N VAL A 35 -14.49 -8.58 -7.89
CA VAL A 35 -15.53 -7.54 -7.88
C VAL A 35 -16.00 -7.14 -9.28
N GLY A 36 -15.43 -7.75 -10.33
CA GLY A 36 -15.84 -7.54 -11.71
C GLY A 36 -15.29 -6.28 -12.36
N LEU A 37 -14.20 -5.72 -11.81
CA LEU A 37 -13.52 -4.56 -12.41
C LEU A 37 -12.75 -4.97 -13.67
N GLU A 38 -12.66 -4.03 -14.61
CA GLU A 38 -11.77 -4.12 -15.75
C GLU A 38 -10.45 -3.36 -15.44
N PRO A 39 -9.31 -3.70 -16.08
CA PRO A 39 -8.02 -3.05 -15.82
C PRO A 39 -8.04 -1.52 -15.92
N GLU A 40 -8.81 -0.98 -16.85
CA GLU A 40 -9.00 0.46 -17.09
C GLU A 40 -9.91 1.16 -16.06
N GLU A 41 -10.52 0.42 -15.16
CA GLU A 41 -11.29 0.96 -14.05
C GLU A 41 -10.46 1.09 -12.76
N VAL A 42 -9.20 0.64 -12.80
CA VAL A 42 -8.30 0.59 -11.65
C VAL A 42 -7.10 1.51 -11.84
N ALA A 43 -6.76 2.29 -10.82
CA ALA A 43 -5.55 3.10 -10.78
C ALA A 43 -4.71 2.73 -9.54
N ILE A 44 -3.48 2.26 -9.77
CA ILE A 44 -2.50 1.92 -8.72
C ILE A 44 -1.49 3.06 -8.60
N ILE A 45 -1.50 3.74 -7.47
CA ILE A 45 -0.61 4.86 -7.17
C ILE A 45 0.38 4.43 -6.09
N THR A 46 1.66 4.46 -6.40
CA THR A 46 2.69 3.98 -5.46
C THR A 46 3.69 5.05 -5.08
N GLY A 47 4.24 4.95 -3.87
CA GLY A 47 5.39 5.72 -3.44
C GLY A 47 6.71 5.08 -3.86
N ILE A 48 7.76 5.27 -3.07
CA ILE A 48 9.11 4.76 -3.37
C ILE A 48 9.48 3.62 -2.39
N GLY A 49 10.20 2.66 -2.89
CA GLY A 49 10.67 1.47 -2.19
C GLY A 49 10.38 0.20 -2.99
N CYS A 50 10.58 -0.97 -2.40
CA CYS A 50 10.27 -2.25 -3.07
C CYS A 50 8.78 -2.33 -3.42
N SER A 51 7.91 -2.02 -2.47
CA SER A 51 6.45 -1.92 -2.64
C SER A 51 6.03 -0.86 -3.67
N GLY A 52 6.82 0.20 -3.83
CA GLY A 52 6.58 1.27 -4.79
C GLY A 52 6.58 0.82 -6.25
N ARG A 53 7.13 -0.35 -6.55
CA ARG A 53 7.15 -0.89 -7.92
C ARG A 53 5.84 -1.55 -8.34
N LEU A 54 4.91 -1.75 -7.41
CA LEU A 54 3.64 -2.46 -7.64
C LEU A 54 2.85 -1.87 -8.82
N SER A 55 2.83 -0.53 -8.98
CA SER A 55 2.15 0.15 -10.08
C SER A 55 2.65 -0.24 -11.48
N GLY A 56 3.88 -0.71 -11.59
CA GLY A 56 4.46 -1.21 -12.84
C GLY A 56 4.23 -2.71 -13.10
N TYR A 57 3.69 -3.45 -12.13
CA TYR A 57 3.55 -4.91 -12.20
C TYR A 57 2.11 -5.39 -12.29
N ILE A 58 1.15 -4.48 -12.26
CA ILE A 58 -0.27 -4.76 -12.46
C ILE A 58 -0.71 -4.08 -13.76
N ASN A 59 -1.47 -4.78 -14.58
CA ASN A 59 -2.11 -4.21 -15.75
C ASN A 59 -3.30 -3.37 -15.29
N SER A 60 -3.10 -2.05 -15.21
CA SER A 60 -4.06 -1.02 -14.79
C SER A 60 -3.46 0.34 -15.11
N TYR A 61 -4.17 1.44 -14.85
CA TYR A 61 -3.49 2.72 -14.75
C TYR A 61 -2.50 2.68 -13.58
N GLY A 62 -1.26 3.07 -13.85
CA GLY A 62 -0.19 3.01 -12.85
C GLY A 62 0.62 4.30 -12.77
N VAL A 63 0.85 4.81 -11.58
CA VAL A 63 1.78 5.92 -11.34
C VAL A 63 2.73 5.60 -10.21
N HIS A 64 4.02 5.67 -10.50
CA HIS A 64 5.08 5.61 -9.51
C HIS A 64 5.41 7.04 -9.07
N ALA A 65 4.91 7.46 -7.93
CA ALA A 65 5.06 8.81 -7.40
C ALA A 65 6.41 9.04 -6.71
N ILE A 66 6.63 10.24 -6.21
CA ILE A 66 7.77 10.61 -5.37
C ILE A 66 7.61 9.99 -3.98
N HIS A 67 8.73 9.77 -3.29
CA HIS A 67 8.78 9.19 -1.94
C HIS A 67 7.86 9.92 -0.95
N GLY A 68 6.96 9.17 -0.32
CA GLY A 68 5.95 9.68 0.60
C GLY A 68 4.84 10.51 -0.05
N ARG A 69 4.65 10.41 -1.38
CA ARG A 69 3.66 11.23 -2.12
C ARG A 69 2.59 10.40 -2.84
N ALA A 70 2.51 9.11 -2.57
CA ALA A 70 1.47 8.26 -3.14
C ALA A 70 0.07 8.77 -2.79
N LEU A 71 -0.20 9.08 -1.53
CA LEU A 71 -1.52 9.48 -1.04
C LEU A 71 -2.03 10.80 -1.61
N PRO A 72 -1.28 11.93 -1.63
CA PRO A 72 -1.78 13.15 -2.22
C PRO A 72 -2.06 13.00 -3.72
N LEU A 73 -1.23 12.24 -4.44
CA LEU A 73 -1.48 11.97 -5.85
C LEU A 73 -2.72 11.10 -6.05
N ALA A 74 -2.88 10.03 -5.25
CA ALA A 74 -4.05 9.16 -5.29
C ALA A 74 -5.35 9.93 -5.02
N GLN A 75 -5.34 10.85 -4.05
CA GLN A 75 -6.47 11.75 -3.79
C GLN A 75 -6.78 12.63 -5.01
N GLY A 76 -5.75 13.19 -5.65
CA GLY A 76 -5.91 13.98 -6.88
C GLY A 76 -6.54 13.16 -8.01
N VAL A 77 -6.08 11.94 -8.23
CA VAL A 77 -6.65 11.01 -9.22
C VAL A 77 -8.12 10.72 -8.91
N LYS A 78 -8.45 10.40 -7.66
CA LYS A 78 -9.83 10.12 -7.24
C LYS A 78 -10.75 11.33 -7.36
N MET A 79 -10.24 12.53 -7.11
CA MET A 79 -10.99 13.78 -7.31
C MET A 79 -11.24 14.08 -8.79
N ALA A 80 -10.26 13.80 -9.64
CA ALA A 80 -10.37 14.02 -11.08
C ALA A 80 -11.33 13.04 -11.76
N ASN A 81 -11.32 11.78 -11.31
CA ASN A 81 -12.24 10.76 -11.80
C ASN A 81 -12.77 9.91 -10.63
N LYS A 82 -14.02 10.16 -10.27
CA LYS A 82 -14.69 9.49 -9.15
C LYS A 82 -15.06 8.04 -9.43
N ASP A 83 -15.11 7.64 -10.70
CA ASP A 83 -15.50 6.29 -11.10
C ASP A 83 -14.33 5.30 -10.99
N LEU A 84 -13.09 5.80 -11.03
CA LEU A 84 -11.93 4.94 -10.85
C LEU A 84 -11.85 4.33 -9.45
N THR A 85 -11.54 3.05 -9.39
CA THR A 85 -11.07 2.38 -8.18
C THR A 85 -9.62 2.73 -7.95
N VAL A 86 -9.34 3.58 -6.96
CA VAL A 86 -7.98 4.07 -6.67
C VAL A 86 -7.38 3.29 -5.50
N ILE A 87 -6.24 2.67 -5.74
CA ILE A 87 -5.45 1.96 -4.74
C ILE A 87 -4.10 2.65 -4.61
N ALA A 88 -3.84 3.25 -3.45
CA ALA A 88 -2.53 3.76 -3.09
C ALA A 88 -1.72 2.67 -2.39
N SER A 89 -0.41 2.59 -2.64
CA SER A 89 0.45 1.62 -1.98
C SER A 89 1.84 2.20 -1.71
N GLY A 90 2.43 1.77 -0.59
CA GLY A 90 3.77 2.16 -0.18
C GLY A 90 4.32 1.22 0.89
N GLY A 91 5.57 1.40 1.28
CA GLY A 91 6.15 0.78 2.45
C GLY A 91 5.95 1.63 3.71
N ASP A 92 6.28 1.09 4.84
CA ASP A 92 6.27 1.76 6.14
C ASP A 92 7.13 3.02 6.17
N GLY A 93 8.34 2.95 5.63
CA GLY A 93 9.21 4.11 5.49
C GLY A 93 8.67 5.17 4.53
N ASP A 94 7.93 4.77 3.50
CA ASP A 94 7.28 5.68 2.56
C ASP A 94 6.10 6.41 3.22
N GLY A 95 5.21 5.66 3.86
CA GLY A 95 3.98 6.19 4.44
C GLY A 95 4.13 6.81 5.81
N TYR A 96 4.98 6.23 6.66
CA TYR A 96 5.07 6.59 8.09
C TYR A 96 6.33 7.40 8.45
N ALA A 97 7.26 7.63 7.51
CA ALA A 97 8.34 8.59 7.67
C ALA A 97 8.04 9.87 6.88
N ILE A 98 8.66 10.01 5.70
CA ILE A 98 8.54 11.22 4.88
C ILE A 98 7.09 11.51 4.43
N GLY A 99 6.25 10.48 4.33
CA GLY A 99 4.84 10.59 3.96
C GLY A 99 3.89 10.83 5.12
N MET A 100 4.35 10.86 6.39
CA MET A 100 3.48 10.87 7.57
C MET A 100 2.42 11.96 7.55
N GLY A 101 2.79 13.19 7.23
CA GLY A 101 1.83 14.31 7.15
C GLY A 101 0.73 14.06 6.10
N HIS A 102 1.09 13.49 4.94
CA HIS A 102 0.11 13.13 3.92
C HIS A 102 -0.77 11.94 4.34
N THR A 103 -0.19 10.97 5.06
CA THR A 103 -0.93 9.83 5.60
C THR A 103 -2.01 10.29 6.57
N ILE A 104 -1.67 11.12 7.56
CA ILE A 104 -2.64 11.66 8.52
C ILE A 104 -3.74 12.43 7.81
N HIS A 105 -3.39 13.32 6.89
CA HIS A 105 -4.38 14.12 6.17
C HIS A 105 -5.25 13.31 5.21
N ALA A 106 -4.73 12.25 4.61
CA ALA A 106 -5.52 11.34 3.77
C ALA A 106 -6.53 10.55 4.62
N LEU A 107 -6.10 10.00 5.75
CA LEU A 107 -6.95 9.30 6.71
C LEU A 107 -8.07 10.21 7.23
N ARG A 108 -7.73 11.44 7.61
CA ARG A 108 -8.70 12.44 8.08
C ARG A 108 -9.76 12.82 7.01
N ARG A 109 -9.35 12.91 5.74
CA ARG A 109 -10.26 13.18 4.63
C ARG A 109 -11.11 11.98 4.28
N ASN A 110 -10.61 10.80 4.56
CA ASN A 110 -11.28 9.50 4.39
C ASN A 110 -11.99 9.36 3.03
N MET A 111 -11.27 9.69 1.97
CA MET A 111 -11.80 9.59 0.61
C MET A 111 -11.98 8.12 0.22
N ASN A 112 -12.93 7.85 -0.67
CA ASN A 112 -13.20 6.51 -1.20
C ASN A 112 -12.02 6.00 -2.04
N MET A 113 -10.99 5.52 -1.37
CA MET A 113 -9.77 4.93 -1.94
C MET A 113 -9.15 3.94 -0.95
N THR A 114 -8.44 2.96 -1.44
CA THR A 114 -7.72 1.98 -0.60
C THR A 114 -6.27 2.41 -0.42
N TYR A 115 -5.76 2.37 0.81
CA TYR A 115 -4.32 2.52 1.08
C TYR A 115 -3.75 1.25 1.67
N ILE A 116 -2.75 0.66 1.00
CA ILE A 116 -2.08 -0.57 1.41
C ILE A 116 -0.64 -0.25 1.78
N VAL A 117 -0.28 -0.46 3.05
CA VAL A 117 1.10 -0.35 3.51
C VAL A 117 1.71 -1.74 3.65
N MET A 118 2.77 -2.00 2.89
CA MET A 118 3.57 -3.21 2.99
C MET A 118 4.67 -2.98 4.03
N ASP A 119 4.33 -3.30 5.28
CA ASP A 119 5.20 -3.05 6.43
C ASP A 119 6.16 -4.22 6.64
N ASN A 120 7.43 -4.00 6.33
CA ASN A 120 8.52 -4.95 6.58
C ASN A 120 9.47 -4.48 7.67
N GLN A 121 9.17 -3.36 8.34
CA GLN A 121 9.93 -2.77 9.45
C GLN A 121 11.37 -2.37 9.08
N ILE A 122 11.64 -2.08 7.80
CA ILE A 122 12.97 -1.71 7.32
C ILE A 122 12.91 -0.99 5.98
N TYR A 123 13.86 -0.10 5.71
CA TYR A 123 14.12 0.40 4.35
C TYR A 123 14.85 -0.67 3.53
N GLY A 124 14.12 -1.58 2.89
CA GLY A 124 14.70 -2.71 2.16
C GLY A 124 15.46 -2.30 0.90
N LEU A 125 14.89 -1.38 0.09
CA LEU A 125 15.47 -0.96 -1.18
C LEU A 125 16.86 -0.31 -1.01
N THR A 126 17.06 0.46 0.05
CA THR A 126 18.31 1.16 0.37
C THR A 126 19.24 0.35 1.26
N LYS A 127 19.00 -0.96 1.38
CA LYS A 127 19.87 -1.96 2.03
C LYS A 127 19.83 -1.98 3.57
N GLY A 128 18.71 -1.61 4.17
CA GLY A 128 18.42 -2.03 5.54
C GLY A 128 18.62 -0.98 6.62
N GLN A 129 18.23 0.27 6.38
CA GLN A 129 18.12 1.27 7.43
C GLN A 129 16.86 1.02 8.27
N THR A 130 16.87 1.48 9.53
CA THR A 130 15.68 1.46 10.39
C THR A 130 14.58 2.33 9.80
N SER A 131 13.36 1.83 9.83
CA SER A 131 12.13 2.52 9.43
C SER A 131 11.32 2.95 10.66
N PRO A 132 10.26 3.73 10.50
CA PRO A 132 9.42 4.13 11.64
C PRO A 132 8.73 2.98 12.37
N SER A 133 8.60 1.81 11.75
CA SER A 133 8.03 0.61 12.37
C SER A 133 9.09 -0.37 12.93
N SER A 134 10.38 -0.06 12.75
CA SER A 134 11.48 -0.88 13.30
C SER A 134 11.44 -0.93 14.82
N ALA A 135 11.64 -2.11 15.38
CA ALA A 135 11.66 -2.30 16.83
C ALA A 135 12.83 -1.55 17.51
N VAL A 136 12.62 -1.13 18.76
CA VAL A 136 13.70 -0.60 19.61
C VAL A 136 14.79 -1.67 19.76
N GLY A 137 16.04 -1.26 19.66
CA GLY A 137 17.19 -2.17 19.73
C GLY A 137 17.55 -2.86 18.42
N PHE A 138 16.75 -2.69 17.34
CA PHE A 138 17.04 -3.29 16.05
C PHE A 138 18.36 -2.75 15.47
N VAL A 139 19.32 -3.64 15.21
CA VAL A 139 20.67 -3.29 14.75
C VAL A 139 20.74 -3.30 13.24
N THR A 140 21.24 -2.23 12.65
CA THR A 140 21.51 -2.12 11.22
C THR A 140 22.88 -1.47 10.98
N LYS A 141 23.31 -1.37 9.71
CA LYS A 141 24.54 -0.66 9.36
C LYS A 141 24.52 0.82 9.75
N SER A 142 23.36 1.47 9.68
CA SER A 142 23.18 2.87 10.05
C SER A 142 22.92 3.08 11.54
N THR A 143 22.48 2.04 12.24
CA THR A 143 22.23 2.05 13.69
C THR A 143 22.97 0.90 14.38
N PRO A 144 24.33 0.94 14.42
CA PRO A 144 25.12 -0.19 14.92
C PRO A 144 24.97 -0.44 16.43
N LYS A 145 24.45 0.53 17.18
CA LYS A 145 24.13 0.40 18.62
C LYS A 145 22.65 0.06 18.88
N GLY A 146 21.89 -0.22 17.81
CA GLY A 146 20.46 -0.46 17.87
C GLY A 146 19.61 0.81 17.68
N ASN A 147 18.38 0.60 17.22
CA ASN A 147 17.38 1.66 17.09
C ASN A 147 16.96 2.15 18.48
N ILE A 148 17.02 3.46 18.72
CA ILE A 148 16.64 4.09 19.99
C ILE A 148 15.21 4.66 19.98
N GLU A 149 14.60 4.76 18.80
CA GLU A 149 13.28 5.35 18.64
C GLU A 149 12.19 4.30 18.83
N LYS A 150 11.08 4.72 19.47
CA LYS A 150 9.89 3.90 19.54
C LYS A 150 9.24 3.81 18.16
N ASN A 151 8.79 2.63 17.82
CA ASN A 151 8.06 2.41 16.57
C ASN A 151 6.69 3.11 16.58
N VAL A 152 6.29 3.55 15.41
CA VAL A 152 4.92 4.06 15.17
C VAL A 152 3.93 2.91 15.34
N ALA A 153 2.75 3.20 15.90
CA ALA A 153 1.61 2.28 15.95
C ALA A 153 0.63 2.62 14.80
N PRO A 154 0.77 1.99 13.61
CA PRO A 154 0.05 2.44 12.42
C PRO A 154 -1.46 2.31 12.51
N LEU A 155 -1.95 1.25 13.15
CA LEU A 155 -3.39 0.99 13.28
C LEU A 155 -4.05 1.99 14.22
N GLU A 156 -3.41 2.28 15.35
CA GLU A 156 -3.86 3.28 16.31
C GLU A 156 -3.86 4.68 15.68
N LEU A 157 -2.79 5.00 14.94
CA LEU A 157 -2.69 6.25 14.20
C LEU A 157 -3.82 6.40 13.17
N ALA A 158 -4.11 5.34 12.42
CA ALA A 158 -5.17 5.35 11.43
C ALA A 158 -6.54 5.58 12.05
N LEU A 159 -6.86 4.85 13.14
CA LEU A 159 -8.12 5.01 13.85
C LEU A 159 -8.27 6.41 14.46
N SER A 160 -7.22 6.90 15.15
CA SER A 160 -7.24 8.23 15.77
C SER A 160 -7.32 9.37 14.74
N SER A 161 -6.85 9.13 13.52
CA SER A 161 -6.92 10.09 12.41
C SER A 161 -8.25 10.08 11.66
N GLY A 162 -9.19 9.18 11.99
CA GLY A 162 -10.54 9.15 11.44
C GLY A 162 -10.76 8.21 10.26
N ALA A 163 -9.88 7.24 10.05
CA ALA A 163 -10.12 6.18 9.07
C ALA A 163 -11.34 5.34 9.47
N THR A 164 -12.28 5.12 8.55
CA THR A 164 -13.50 4.34 8.80
C THR A 164 -13.30 2.84 8.64
N PHE A 165 -12.23 2.43 7.97
CA PHE A 165 -11.84 1.04 7.84
C PHE A 165 -10.34 0.90 8.07
N VAL A 166 -9.94 0.05 9.03
CA VAL A 166 -8.55 -0.28 9.32
C VAL A 166 -8.44 -1.78 9.49
N ALA A 167 -7.50 -2.41 8.81
CA ALA A 167 -7.29 -3.85 8.89
C ALA A 167 -5.79 -4.17 8.79
N GLN A 168 -5.42 -5.29 9.36
CA GLN A 168 -4.08 -5.86 9.24
C GLN A 168 -4.17 -7.28 8.69
N GLY A 169 -3.27 -7.63 7.79
CA GLY A 169 -3.16 -8.96 7.22
C GLY A 169 -1.70 -9.42 7.19
N PHE A 170 -1.51 -10.71 7.01
CA PHE A 170 -0.19 -11.32 6.86
C PHE A 170 0.04 -11.76 5.41
N SER A 171 1.16 -11.38 4.82
CA SER A 171 1.42 -11.59 3.39
C SER A 171 1.46 -13.06 2.97
N SER A 172 1.71 -14.00 3.89
CA SER A 172 1.65 -15.43 3.59
C SER A 172 0.22 -16.00 3.49
N ASP A 173 -0.78 -15.27 3.98
CA ASP A 173 -2.19 -15.65 3.85
C ASP A 173 -2.87 -14.87 2.72
N ILE A 174 -2.65 -15.35 1.49
CA ILE A 174 -3.23 -14.73 0.28
C ILE A 174 -4.77 -14.74 0.30
N LYS A 175 -5.39 -15.75 0.92
CA LYS A 175 -6.86 -15.82 0.99
C LYS A 175 -7.43 -14.71 1.87
N ALA A 176 -6.85 -14.52 3.06
CA ALA A 176 -7.24 -13.42 3.95
C ALA A 176 -6.96 -12.06 3.31
N LEU A 177 -5.79 -11.86 2.70
CA LEU A 177 -5.46 -10.61 2.00
C LEU A 177 -6.42 -10.31 0.85
N THR A 178 -6.77 -11.31 0.05
CA THR A 178 -7.75 -11.14 -1.05
C THR A 178 -9.11 -10.73 -0.49
N LYS A 179 -9.55 -11.35 0.61
CA LYS A 179 -10.82 -11.01 1.27
C LYS A 179 -10.80 -9.59 1.83
N LEU A 180 -9.73 -9.17 2.50
CA LEU A 180 -9.58 -7.81 3.01
C LEU A 180 -9.63 -6.77 1.88
N SER A 181 -8.90 -7.00 0.79
CA SER A 181 -8.90 -6.12 -0.38
C SER A 181 -10.29 -6.08 -1.03
N LEU A 182 -10.97 -7.22 -1.14
CA LEU A 182 -12.31 -7.32 -1.69
C LEU A 182 -13.31 -6.47 -0.90
N ILE A 183 -13.34 -6.63 0.43
CA ILE A 183 -14.26 -5.89 1.31
C ILE A 183 -14.07 -4.39 1.13
N HIS A 184 -12.84 -3.91 1.11
CA HIS A 184 -12.57 -2.48 1.00
C HIS A 184 -12.89 -1.90 -0.38
N ILE A 185 -12.73 -2.69 -1.46
CA ILE A 185 -13.02 -2.26 -2.82
C ILE A 185 -14.54 -2.29 -3.10
N SER A 186 -15.24 -3.35 -2.66
CA SER A 186 -16.67 -3.55 -2.96
C SER A 186 -17.62 -2.82 -2.01
N GLU A 187 -17.21 -2.65 -0.76
CA GLU A 187 -18.03 -2.03 0.29
C GLU A 187 -17.27 -0.89 0.97
N PRO A 188 -16.90 0.18 0.24
CA PRO A 188 -16.21 1.29 0.84
C PRO A 188 -17.11 1.96 1.89
N THR A 189 -16.65 1.98 3.14
CA THR A 189 -17.32 2.74 4.19
C THR A 189 -17.22 4.21 3.86
N ARG A 190 -18.33 4.82 3.47
CA ARG A 190 -18.40 6.24 3.16
C ARG A 190 -18.60 7.02 4.46
N PRO A 191 -17.82 8.09 4.72
CA PRO A 191 -18.24 9.10 5.67
C PRO A 191 -19.44 9.83 5.05
N TYR A 192 -20.36 10.19 5.88
CA TYR A 192 -21.51 11.02 5.52
C TYR A 192 -21.08 12.42 5.06
#